data_e4a3d78587dd8f088ae9493a9b8883d0
#
_entry.id   e4a3d78587dd8f088ae9493a9b8883d0
#
_cell.length_a   1.000
_cell.length_b   1.000
_cell.length_c   1.000
_cell.angle_alpha   90.00
_cell.angle_beta   90.00
_cell.angle_gamma   90.00
#
_symmetry.space_group_name_H-M   'P 1'
#
loop_
_entity.id
_entity.type
_entity.pdbx_description
1 polymer ?
#
loop_
_entity_poly.entity_id
_entity_poly.type
_entity_poly.pdbx_seq_one_letter_code
_entity_poly.pdbx_strand_id
1 'polypeptide(L)'
;MNSPLDGLKVIDFTRVLAGPLCTKTLRDLGADVTKIEPPGGDSGRGGVPHIDGMSVYYAQQNAGKRNLSIDLNWPEAREIVTEMCRDADVVVENFRPGTLNRFGLGYEQVREFNPAVIYVSISGYGQTGPWRNRPAFAPTVQAETGLTDILQQHYGDSLTELKNDACSHADVYTGLHAAIAVLAAVQHRNRTGEGQHVDVAMAATMLAVNERAGAQLSGIDTQGEPPALSAPESHIFRLADGRQLTIAASPIYTPMFVRFCSMMRRTDLLLDPRFATAPLRRQNLAALLAEVRAWILTFSDIDELQAQVSEASLAVGVVRTTNDLAESEWAEDWGAIVEVGDRSGGTMRMPGVPWRFSGATLPPPGVPAFQGEHNIELLAERNVDPALIEELRQRRILLSRRSLRGEFDAP
;
A
#
# COMPACT_ATOMS: atom_id res chain seq x y z
N MET A 1 23.63 -10.73 5.53
CA MET A 1 23.55 -9.39 4.91
C MET A 1 23.32 -8.38 6.00
N ASN A 2 23.75 -7.15 5.87
CA ASN A 2 23.51 -6.13 6.92
C ASN A 2 22.21 -5.38 6.62
N SER A 3 21.11 -6.12 6.51
CA SER A 3 19.78 -5.53 6.27
C SER A 3 19.09 -5.18 7.60
N PRO A 4 18.22 -4.16 7.64
CA PRO A 4 17.58 -3.72 8.90
C PRO A 4 16.86 -4.81 9.68
N LEU A 5 16.27 -5.79 8.99
CA LEU A 5 15.52 -6.91 9.59
C LEU A 5 16.16 -8.27 9.28
N ASP A 6 17.49 -8.31 9.04
CA ASP A 6 18.21 -9.57 8.82
C ASP A 6 18.01 -10.53 10.00
N GLY A 7 17.63 -11.77 9.69
CA GLY A 7 17.32 -12.81 10.68
C GLY A 7 15.91 -12.79 11.27
N LEU A 8 15.08 -11.77 10.97
CA LEU A 8 13.68 -11.75 11.43
C LEU A 8 12.84 -12.73 10.60
N LYS A 9 12.25 -13.74 11.25
CA LYS A 9 11.42 -14.78 10.62
C LYS A 9 9.93 -14.42 10.69
N VAL A 10 9.28 -14.32 9.53
CA VAL A 10 7.87 -13.95 9.39
C VAL A 10 7.07 -15.07 8.76
N ILE A 11 6.03 -15.53 9.43
CA ILE A 11 5.01 -16.42 8.87
C ILE A 11 3.83 -15.57 8.41
N ASP A 12 3.56 -15.64 7.12
CA ASP A 12 2.58 -14.83 6.40
C ASP A 12 1.38 -15.68 5.97
N PHE A 13 0.26 -15.59 6.70
CA PHE A 13 -1.01 -16.22 6.32
C PHE A 13 -1.89 -15.29 5.47
N THR A 14 -1.41 -14.11 5.14
CA THR A 14 -2.24 -13.05 4.55
C THR A 14 -2.59 -13.32 3.09
N ARG A 15 -3.58 -12.59 2.58
CA ARG A 15 -4.02 -12.65 1.19
C ARG A 15 -4.47 -11.28 0.67
N VAL A 16 -4.59 -11.13 -0.64
CA VAL A 16 -5.04 -9.96 -1.39
C VAL A 16 -4.04 -8.82 -1.33
N LEU A 17 -4.20 -7.82 -0.42
CA LEU A 17 -3.42 -6.58 -0.45
C LEU A 17 -2.89 -6.12 0.92
N ALA A 18 -3.74 -5.77 1.87
CA ALA A 18 -3.30 -5.15 3.13
C ALA A 18 -2.24 -5.95 3.88
N GLY A 19 -2.51 -7.24 4.10
CA GLY A 19 -1.55 -8.13 4.75
C GLY A 19 -0.32 -8.42 3.91
N PRO A 20 -0.46 -8.82 2.62
CA PRO A 20 0.69 -9.01 1.75
C PRO A 20 1.60 -7.79 1.61
N LEU A 21 1.05 -6.57 1.57
CA LEU A 21 1.84 -5.34 1.58
C LEU A 21 2.64 -5.17 2.88
N CYS A 22 2.03 -5.46 4.04
CA CYS A 22 2.73 -5.45 5.32
C CYS A 22 3.94 -6.38 5.29
N THR A 23 3.73 -7.66 4.96
CA THR A 23 4.80 -8.67 4.96
C THR A 23 5.81 -8.47 3.83
N LYS A 24 5.40 -7.90 2.67
CA LYS A 24 6.31 -7.47 1.60
C LYS A 24 7.22 -6.34 2.09
N THR A 25 6.69 -5.37 2.81
CA THR A 25 7.46 -4.28 3.44
C THR A 25 8.53 -4.84 4.39
N LEU A 26 8.18 -5.82 5.22
CA LEU A 26 9.15 -6.47 6.11
C LEU A 26 10.22 -7.24 5.32
N ARG A 27 9.83 -7.95 4.26
CA ARG A 27 10.75 -8.64 3.34
C ARG A 27 11.73 -7.68 2.69
N ASP A 28 11.26 -6.55 2.23
CA ASP A 28 12.09 -5.54 1.57
C ASP A 28 13.08 -4.87 2.53
N LEU A 29 12.77 -4.90 3.82
CA LEU A 29 13.69 -4.51 4.90
C LEU A 29 14.63 -5.63 5.34
N GLY A 30 14.52 -6.84 4.78
CA GLY A 30 15.46 -7.94 5.01
C GLY A 30 14.90 -9.11 5.82
N ALA A 31 13.63 -9.11 6.21
CA ALA A 31 13.03 -10.25 6.91
C ALA A 31 12.92 -11.49 5.99
N ASP A 32 13.05 -12.68 6.57
CA ASP A 32 12.75 -13.96 5.92
C ASP A 32 11.25 -14.24 6.04
N VAL A 33 10.53 -14.08 4.93
CA VAL A 33 9.07 -14.20 4.90
C VAL A 33 8.66 -15.49 4.20
N THR A 34 7.99 -16.37 4.95
CA THR A 34 7.35 -17.58 4.42
C THR A 34 5.84 -17.38 4.37
N LYS A 35 5.30 -17.33 3.16
CA LYS A 35 3.85 -17.23 2.91
C LYS A 35 3.21 -18.61 2.89
N ILE A 36 2.19 -18.78 3.73
CA ILE A 36 1.38 -20.01 3.81
C ILE A 36 0.09 -19.82 3.03
N GLU A 37 -0.14 -20.63 2.02
CA GLU A 37 -1.35 -20.59 1.20
C GLU A 37 -2.18 -21.87 1.34
N PRO A 38 -3.53 -21.76 1.37
CA PRO A 38 -4.40 -22.92 1.28
C PRO A 38 -4.40 -23.54 -0.13
N PRO A 39 -5.03 -24.71 -0.36
CA PRO A 39 -5.18 -25.32 -1.68
C PRO A 39 -5.73 -24.40 -2.76
N GLY A 40 -6.63 -23.50 -2.40
CA GLY A 40 -7.19 -22.50 -3.31
C GLY A 40 -6.23 -21.40 -3.73
N GLY A 41 -5.09 -21.29 -3.05
CA GLY A 41 -4.13 -20.19 -3.22
C GLY A 41 -4.59 -18.86 -2.64
N ASP A 42 -3.76 -17.85 -2.75
CA ASP A 42 -4.14 -16.46 -2.51
C ASP A 42 -5.01 -15.96 -3.68
N SER A 43 -6.17 -15.35 -3.37
CA SER A 43 -7.05 -14.79 -4.40
C SER A 43 -6.38 -13.68 -5.24
N GLY A 44 -5.33 -13.03 -4.72
CA GLY A 44 -4.50 -12.09 -5.47
C GLY A 44 -3.84 -12.71 -6.71
N ARG A 45 -3.63 -14.05 -6.72
CA ARG A 45 -3.12 -14.77 -7.90
C ARG A 45 -4.07 -14.73 -9.10
N GLY A 46 -5.37 -14.44 -8.87
CA GLY A 46 -6.37 -14.23 -9.92
C GLY A 46 -6.35 -12.84 -10.54
N GLY A 47 -5.59 -11.89 -9.98
CA GLY A 47 -5.48 -10.51 -10.48
C GLY A 47 -4.81 -10.44 -11.85
N VAL A 48 -5.41 -9.67 -12.76
CA VAL A 48 -4.90 -9.48 -14.13
C VAL A 48 -4.05 -8.20 -14.21
N PRO A 49 -3.06 -8.09 -15.13
CA PRO A 49 -2.66 -9.08 -16.14
C PRO A 49 -1.82 -10.22 -15.59
N HIS A 50 -1.66 -11.29 -16.40
CA HIS A 50 -0.76 -12.41 -16.11
C HIS A 50 0.37 -12.47 -17.13
N ILE A 51 1.55 -12.84 -16.68
CA ILE A 51 2.71 -13.18 -17.50
C ILE A 51 3.09 -14.61 -17.13
N ASP A 52 3.03 -15.54 -18.10
CA ASP A 52 3.33 -16.98 -17.93
C ASP A 52 2.69 -17.60 -16.66
N GLY A 53 1.42 -17.32 -16.45
CA GLY A 53 0.68 -17.84 -15.30
C GLY A 53 0.89 -17.06 -13.98
N MET A 54 1.83 -16.13 -13.92
CA MET A 54 2.05 -15.24 -12.77
C MET A 54 1.21 -13.99 -12.88
N SER A 55 0.35 -13.72 -11.90
CA SER A 55 -0.35 -12.45 -11.77
C SER A 55 0.65 -11.32 -11.43
N VAL A 56 0.65 -10.26 -12.22
CA VAL A 56 1.49 -9.08 -11.95
C VAL A 56 1.06 -8.40 -10.65
N TYR A 57 -0.24 -8.38 -10.37
CA TYR A 57 -0.76 -7.88 -9.10
C TYR A 57 -0.25 -8.67 -7.89
N TYR A 58 -0.31 -10.01 -7.95
CA TYR A 58 0.23 -10.86 -6.90
C TYR A 58 1.75 -10.68 -6.75
N ALA A 59 2.46 -10.62 -7.87
CA ALA A 59 3.90 -10.47 -7.90
C ALA A 59 4.35 -9.19 -7.18
N GLN A 60 3.69 -8.07 -7.43
CA GLN A 60 4.00 -6.79 -6.77
C GLN A 60 3.90 -6.87 -5.25
N GLN A 61 2.96 -7.65 -4.71
CA GLN A 61 2.73 -7.76 -3.27
C GLN A 61 3.50 -8.91 -2.60
N ASN A 62 4.10 -9.84 -3.39
CA ASN A 62 4.66 -11.06 -2.83
C ASN A 62 6.04 -11.42 -3.36
N ALA A 63 6.63 -10.62 -4.26
CA ALA A 63 7.97 -10.89 -4.78
C ALA A 63 9.00 -11.03 -3.65
N GLY A 64 9.79 -12.11 -3.71
CA GLY A 64 10.84 -12.42 -2.73
C GLY A 64 10.39 -13.14 -1.47
N LYS A 65 9.09 -13.42 -1.29
CA LYS A 65 8.61 -14.31 -0.24
C LYS A 65 8.76 -15.76 -0.67
N ARG A 66 9.12 -16.65 0.25
CA ARG A 66 9.00 -18.09 0.02
C ARG A 66 7.54 -18.52 0.13
N ASN A 67 7.14 -19.59 -0.54
CA ASN A 67 5.74 -20.01 -0.57
C ASN A 67 5.59 -21.50 -0.21
N LEU A 68 4.81 -21.76 0.85
CA LEU A 68 4.32 -23.09 1.22
C LEU A 68 2.82 -23.14 0.92
N SER A 69 2.38 -24.14 0.17
CA SER A 69 0.93 -24.39 -0.04
C SER A 69 0.53 -25.70 0.63
N ILE A 70 -0.27 -25.59 1.69
CA ILE A 70 -0.63 -26.71 2.54
C ILE A 70 -2.07 -26.60 3.04
N ASP A 71 -2.79 -27.73 3.11
CA ASP A 71 -4.19 -27.79 3.57
C ASP A 71 -4.28 -27.97 5.08
N LEU A 72 -4.54 -26.91 5.81
CA LEU A 72 -4.70 -26.91 7.27
C LEU A 72 -5.93 -27.68 7.78
N ASN A 73 -6.77 -28.23 6.92
CA ASN A 73 -7.83 -29.13 7.37
C ASN A 73 -7.29 -30.47 7.87
N TRP A 74 -6.06 -30.81 7.51
CA TRP A 74 -5.40 -32.04 7.92
C TRP A 74 -4.53 -31.85 9.19
N PRO A 75 -4.57 -32.79 10.15
CA PRO A 75 -3.78 -32.68 11.38
C PRO A 75 -2.28 -32.54 11.13
N GLU A 76 -1.73 -33.35 10.21
CA GLU A 76 -0.31 -33.36 9.87
C GLU A 76 0.16 -31.99 9.35
N ALA A 77 -0.68 -31.36 8.53
CA ALA A 77 -0.42 -30.01 8.03
C ALA A 77 -0.38 -28.97 9.16
N ARG A 78 -1.30 -29.10 10.13
CA ARG A 78 -1.33 -28.21 11.31
C ARG A 78 -0.10 -28.37 12.18
N GLU A 79 0.36 -29.60 12.41
CA GLU A 79 1.58 -29.88 13.17
C GLU A 79 2.80 -29.19 12.52
N ILE A 80 2.97 -29.36 11.21
CA ILE A 80 4.06 -28.73 10.45
C ILE A 80 4.01 -27.22 10.60
N VAL A 81 2.86 -26.59 10.40
CA VAL A 81 2.73 -25.13 10.46
C VAL A 81 2.84 -24.62 11.90
N THR A 82 2.43 -25.40 12.90
CA THR A 82 2.65 -25.08 14.32
C THR A 82 4.13 -25.01 14.64
N GLU A 83 4.93 -25.98 14.17
CA GLU A 83 6.39 -25.93 14.35
C GLU A 83 7.02 -24.73 13.61
N MET A 84 6.47 -24.33 12.46
CA MET A 84 6.91 -23.10 11.80
C MET A 84 6.60 -21.84 12.65
N CYS A 85 5.45 -21.81 13.30
CA CYS A 85 5.07 -20.71 14.19
C CYS A 85 5.86 -20.71 15.52
N ARG A 86 6.40 -21.86 15.94
CA ARG A 86 7.25 -21.97 17.14
C ARG A 86 8.54 -21.16 17.00
N ASP A 87 9.12 -21.18 15.80
CA ASP A 87 10.37 -20.48 15.47
C ASP A 87 10.16 -19.09 14.88
N ALA A 88 8.91 -18.68 14.70
CA ALA A 88 8.59 -17.39 14.09
C ALA A 88 8.80 -16.23 15.07
N ASP A 89 9.37 -15.15 14.58
CA ASP A 89 9.40 -13.87 15.27
C ASP A 89 8.08 -13.13 15.14
N VAL A 90 7.49 -13.21 13.94
CA VAL A 90 6.26 -12.51 13.59
C VAL A 90 5.32 -13.47 12.86
N VAL A 91 4.06 -13.46 13.25
CA VAL A 91 2.97 -14.13 12.53
C VAL A 91 1.98 -13.06 12.07
N VAL A 92 1.62 -13.03 10.79
CA VAL A 92 0.69 -12.05 10.24
C VAL A 92 -0.48 -12.75 9.55
N GLU A 93 -1.71 -12.35 9.89
CA GLU A 93 -2.92 -12.84 9.23
C GLU A 93 -3.88 -11.69 8.93
N ASN A 94 -4.75 -11.86 7.93
CA ASN A 94 -5.81 -10.90 7.60
C ASN A 94 -7.13 -11.58 7.26
N PHE A 95 -7.43 -12.65 7.99
CA PHE A 95 -8.72 -13.33 7.91
C PHE A 95 -9.79 -12.66 8.79
N ARG A 96 -11.00 -13.20 8.76
CA ARG A 96 -12.00 -12.84 9.74
C ARG A 96 -11.58 -13.32 11.13
N PRO A 97 -11.88 -12.55 12.19
CA PRO A 97 -11.54 -12.92 13.55
C PRO A 97 -11.89 -14.37 13.88
N GLY A 98 -10.96 -15.08 14.51
CA GLY A 98 -11.13 -16.47 14.91
C GLY A 98 -10.92 -17.52 13.79
N THR A 99 -10.59 -17.13 12.57
CA THR A 99 -10.36 -18.09 11.47
C THR A 99 -9.21 -19.05 11.80
N LEU A 100 -8.06 -18.54 12.21
CA LEU A 100 -6.89 -19.38 12.54
C LEU A 100 -7.06 -20.12 13.88
N ASN A 101 -7.89 -19.65 14.79
CA ASN A 101 -8.20 -20.36 16.05
C ASN A 101 -8.74 -21.78 15.80
N ARG A 102 -9.48 -21.99 14.70
CA ARG A 102 -10.03 -23.31 14.33
C ARG A 102 -8.94 -24.33 13.98
N PHE A 103 -7.77 -23.83 13.63
CA PHE A 103 -6.60 -24.66 13.29
C PHE A 103 -5.57 -24.75 14.42
N GLY A 104 -5.84 -24.14 15.59
CA GLY A 104 -4.88 -24.07 16.69
C GLY A 104 -3.76 -23.06 16.46
N LEU A 105 -3.95 -22.12 15.53
CA LEU A 105 -2.95 -21.14 15.09
C LEU A 105 -3.35 -19.68 15.38
N GLY A 106 -4.35 -19.45 16.24
CA GLY A 106 -4.67 -18.10 16.71
C GLY A 106 -3.68 -17.62 17.77
N TYR A 107 -3.74 -16.32 18.09
CA TYR A 107 -2.75 -15.71 18.99
C TYR A 107 -2.60 -16.45 20.32
N GLU A 108 -3.71 -16.74 21.00
CA GLU A 108 -3.64 -17.40 22.34
C GLU A 108 -2.99 -18.78 22.26
N GLN A 109 -3.26 -19.54 21.19
CA GLN A 109 -2.64 -20.85 21.00
C GLN A 109 -1.14 -20.73 20.63
N VAL A 110 -0.79 -19.80 19.74
CA VAL A 110 0.62 -19.63 19.33
C VAL A 110 1.47 -19.15 20.49
N ARG A 111 0.96 -18.23 21.29
CA ARG A 111 1.68 -17.69 22.44
C ARG A 111 1.96 -18.72 23.53
N GLU A 112 1.16 -19.81 23.65
CA GLU A 112 1.41 -20.88 24.62
C GLU A 112 2.75 -21.59 24.37
N PHE A 113 3.16 -21.74 23.10
CA PHE A 113 4.42 -22.38 22.73
C PHE A 113 5.48 -21.42 22.20
N ASN A 114 5.11 -20.18 21.87
CA ASN A 114 6.03 -19.10 21.48
C ASN A 114 5.59 -17.76 22.17
N PRO A 115 5.94 -17.58 23.46
CA PRO A 115 5.52 -16.38 24.20
C PRO A 115 6.18 -15.09 23.73
N ALA A 116 7.24 -15.17 22.92
CA ALA A 116 7.93 -14.03 22.34
C ALA A 116 7.38 -13.61 20.97
N VAL A 117 6.36 -14.31 20.45
CA VAL A 117 5.79 -14.02 19.14
C VAL A 117 5.12 -12.66 19.08
N ILE A 118 5.36 -11.94 17.98
CA ILE A 118 4.58 -10.77 17.58
C ILE A 118 3.50 -11.27 16.63
N TYR A 119 2.26 -11.33 17.10
CA TYR A 119 1.14 -11.82 16.32
C TYR A 119 0.29 -10.66 15.81
N VAL A 120 0.15 -10.51 14.51
CA VAL A 120 -0.52 -9.36 13.87
C VAL A 120 -1.78 -9.82 13.17
N SER A 121 -2.91 -9.30 13.62
CA SER A 121 -4.22 -9.53 12.99
C SER A 121 -4.68 -8.25 12.30
N ILE A 122 -4.83 -8.30 10.98
CA ILE A 122 -5.34 -7.20 10.17
C ILE A 122 -6.80 -7.50 9.81
N SER A 123 -7.73 -6.63 10.18
CA SER A 123 -9.15 -6.86 9.90
C SER A 123 -9.88 -5.55 9.60
N GLY A 124 -11.12 -5.63 9.13
CA GLY A 124 -11.90 -4.44 8.82
C GLY A 124 -12.17 -3.55 10.02
N TYR A 125 -12.56 -4.16 11.15
CA TYR A 125 -13.10 -3.42 12.30
C TYR A 125 -12.52 -3.89 13.65
N GLY A 126 -11.39 -4.60 13.64
CA GLY A 126 -10.73 -5.12 14.83
C GLY A 126 -11.19 -6.52 15.21
N GLN A 127 -10.46 -7.11 16.17
CA GLN A 127 -10.69 -8.48 16.67
C GLN A 127 -11.84 -8.57 17.68
N THR A 128 -12.29 -7.44 18.20
CA THR A 128 -13.33 -7.33 19.23
C THR A 128 -14.44 -6.37 18.80
N GLY A 129 -15.47 -6.24 19.64
CA GLY A 129 -16.55 -5.29 19.41
C GLY A 129 -17.66 -5.78 18.46
N PRO A 130 -18.73 -4.98 18.28
CA PRO A 130 -19.95 -5.40 17.60
C PRO A 130 -19.76 -5.61 16.09
N TRP A 131 -18.74 -5.00 15.48
CA TRP A 131 -18.51 -5.08 14.05
C TRP A 131 -17.43 -6.09 13.62
N ARG A 132 -16.81 -6.78 14.57
CA ARG A 132 -15.70 -7.70 14.31
C ARG A 132 -15.95 -8.73 13.19
N ASN A 133 -17.20 -9.15 13.03
CA ASN A 133 -17.58 -10.18 12.06
C ASN A 133 -18.09 -9.61 10.72
N ARG A 134 -18.14 -8.27 10.56
CA ARG A 134 -18.57 -7.67 9.30
C ARG A 134 -17.54 -7.95 8.21
N PRO A 135 -18.00 -8.36 7.00
CA PRO A 135 -17.12 -8.44 5.83
C PRO A 135 -16.53 -7.05 5.53
N ALA A 136 -15.24 -7.02 5.21
CA ALA A 136 -14.55 -5.79 4.87
C ALA A 136 -13.63 -5.98 3.67
N PHE A 137 -13.70 -5.02 2.77
CA PHE A 137 -12.76 -4.76 1.69
C PHE A 137 -12.56 -3.25 1.58
N ALA A 138 -11.50 -2.80 0.93
CA ALA A 138 -11.18 -1.37 0.85
C ALA A 138 -12.39 -0.49 0.50
N PRO A 139 -13.20 -0.77 -0.55
CA PRO A 139 -14.33 0.09 -0.89
C PRO A 139 -15.37 0.23 0.23
N THR A 140 -15.65 -0.87 0.96
CA THR A 140 -16.64 -0.84 2.05
C THR A 140 -16.12 -0.05 3.25
N VAL A 141 -14.86 -0.23 3.60
CA VAL A 141 -14.26 0.51 4.71
C VAL A 141 -14.08 1.99 4.36
N GLN A 142 -13.67 2.32 3.14
CA GLN A 142 -13.57 3.70 2.66
C GLN A 142 -14.92 4.44 2.74
N ALA A 143 -16.02 3.76 2.39
CA ALA A 143 -17.36 4.32 2.51
C ALA A 143 -17.78 4.53 3.98
N GLU A 144 -17.55 3.55 4.84
CA GLU A 144 -17.95 3.58 6.27
C GLU A 144 -17.13 4.57 7.11
N THR A 145 -15.95 4.99 6.63
CA THR A 145 -15.02 5.85 7.38
C THR A 145 -14.96 7.30 6.89
N GLY A 146 -15.87 7.66 5.99
CA GLY A 146 -16.02 9.04 5.52
C GLY A 146 -15.12 9.44 4.34
N LEU A 147 -14.18 8.58 3.89
CA LEU A 147 -13.35 8.93 2.73
C LEU A 147 -14.19 9.13 1.48
N THR A 148 -15.13 8.22 1.20
CA THR A 148 -16.02 8.32 0.04
C THR A 148 -16.88 9.59 0.11
N ASP A 149 -17.38 9.95 1.30
CA ASP A 149 -18.15 11.18 1.49
C ASP A 149 -17.31 12.44 1.18
N ILE A 150 -16.08 12.51 1.66
CA ILE A 150 -15.15 13.61 1.37
C ILE A 150 -14.89 13.73 -0.14
N LEU A 151 -14.65 12.62 -0.81
CA LEU A 151 -14.43 12.60 -2.26
C LEU A 151 -15.69 13.05 -3.02
N GLN A 152 -16.88 12.63 -2.59
CA GLN A 152 -18.15 13.08 -3.15
C GLN A 152 -18.35 14.58 -3.00
N GLN A 153 -18.10 15.11 -1.80
CA GLN A 153 -18.18 16.55 -1.56
C GLN A 153 -17.24 17.34 -2.46
N HIS A 154 -16.08 16.79 -2.79
CA HIS A 154 -15.07 17.44 -3.62
C HIS A 154 -15.34 17.31 -5.13
N TYR A 155 -15.62 16.10 -5.60
CA TYR A 155 -15.77 15.79 -7.04
C TYR A 155 -17.21 15.79 -7.53
N GLY A 156 -18.19 15.92 -6.63
CA GLY A 156 -19.62 15.86 -6.95
C GLY A 156 -20.05 14.46 -7.42
N ASP A 157 -21.21 14.41 -8.06
CA ASP A 157 -21.88 13.16 -8.48
C ASP A 157 -21.07 12.33 -9.49
N SER A 158 -20.10 12.96 -10.18
CA SER A 158 -19.24 12.27 -11.16
C SER A 158 -18.44 11.10 -10.59
N LEU A 159 -18.19 11.09 -9.28
CA LEU A 159 -17.49 9.99 -8.61
C LEU A 159 -18.40 8.82 -8.24
N THR A 160 -19.71 9.02 -8.10
CA THR A 160 -20.57 8.14 -7.30
C THR A 160 -21.71 7.45 -8.03
N GLU A 161 -22.11 7.91 -9.21
CA GLU A 161 -23.25 7.27 -9.88
C GLU A 161 -22.96 5.84 -10.35
N LEU A 162 -21.71 5.49 -10.66
CA LEU A 162 -21.37 4.18 -11.22
C LEU A 162 -20.04 3.59 -10.73
N LYS A 163 -19.18 4.35 -10.05
CA LYS A 163 -17.82 3.89 -9.69
C LYS A 163 -17.42 4.39 -8.31
N ASN A 164 -16.76 3.51 -7.57
CA ASN A 164 -16.01 3.88 -6.37
C ASN A 164 -14.60 4.38 -6.76
N ASP A 165 -13.81 4.79 -5.76
CA ASP A 165 -12.40 5.13 -5.94
C ASP A 165 -11.63 4.02 -6.68
N ALA A 166 -10.73 4.43 -7.57
CA ALA A 166 -9.88 3.51 -8.33
C ALA A 166 -8.82 2.81 -7.47
N CYS A 167 -8.53 3.33 -6.27
CA CYS A 167 -7.47 2.87 -5.40
C CYS A 167 -8.01 2.24 -4.11
N SER A 168 -7.34 1.18 -3.66
CA SER A 168 -7.63 0.49 -2.39
C SER A 168 -6.90 1.16 -1.23
N HIS A 169 -7.19 2.43 -0.97
CA HIS A 169 -6.51 3.23 0.07
C HIS A 169 -6.56 2.55 1.44
N ALA A 170 -7.71 2.00 1.83
CA ALA A 170 -7.85 1.35 3.13
C ALA A 170 -6.91 0.14 3.28
N ASP A 171 -6.74 -0.67 2.23
CA ASP A 171 -5.77 -1.78 2.26
C ASP A 171 -4.33 -1.25 2.35
N VAL A 172 -3.97 -0.29 1.50
CA VAL A 172 -2.59 0.22 1.41
C VAL A 172 -2.17 0.86 2.72
N TYR A 173 -2.98 1.79 3.24
CA TYR A 173 -2.63 2.45 4.50
C TYR A 173 -2.60 1.47 5.67
N THR A 174 -3.52 0.52 5.71
CA THR A 174 -3.54 -0.49 6.78
C THR A 174 -2.31 -1.40 6.71
N GLY A 175 -1.90 -1.83 5.51
CA GLY A 175 -0.68 -2.62 5.33
C GLY A 175 0.57 -1.89 5.83
N LEU A 176 0.70 -0.61 5.52
CA LEU A 176 1.81 0.22 6.00
C LEU A 176 1.76 0.44 7.52
N HIS A 177 0.58 0.73 8.09
CA HIS A 177 0.41 0.86 9.54
C HIS A 177 0.68 -0.46 10.28
N ALA A 178 0.30 -1.59 9.70
CA ALA A 178 0.63 -2.90 10.25
C ALA A 178 2.16 -3.13 10.26
N ALA A 179 2.86 -2.78 9.19
CA ALA A 179 4.33 -2.86 9.17
C ALA A 179 4.98 -1.96 10.22
N ILE A 180 4.50 -0.71 10.40
CA ILE A 180 4.96 0.19 11.46
C ILE A 180 4.72 -0.44 12.84
N ALA A 181 3.54 -1.02 13.08
CA ALA A 181 3.21 -1.66 14.35
C ALA A 181 4.08 -2.89 14.62
N VAL A 182 4.42 -3.69 13.59
CA VAL A 182 5.41 -4.79 13.70
C VAL A 182 6.76 -4.24 14.15
N LEU A 183 7.28 -3.20 13.49
CA LEU A 183 8.57 -2.61 13.85
C LEU A 183 8.58 -2.09 15.29
N ALA A 184 7.50 -1.45 15.73
CA ALA A 184 7.34 -1.00 17.11
C ALA A 184 7.30 -2.18 18.09
N ALA A 185 6.59 -3.27 17.74
CA ALA A 185 6.49 -4.47 18.57
C ALA A 185 7.84 -5.21 18.64
N VAL A 186 8.61 -5.27 17.55
CA VAL A 186 9.99 -5.80 17.54
C VAL A 186 10.88 -4.99 18.49
N GLN A 187 10.80 -3.67 18.44
CA GLN A 187 11.57 -2.80 19.33
C GLN A 187 11.14 -2.96 20.79
N HIS A 188 9.85 -3.15 21.06
CA HIS A 188 9.35 -3.47 22.41
C HIS A 188 9.91 -4.80 22.89
N ARG A 189 9.77 -5.87 22.08
CA ARG A 189 10.29 -7.21 22.40
C ARG A 189 11.81 -7.21 22.66
N ASN A 190 12.58 -6.45 21.88
CA ASN A 190 14.04 -6.37 22.08
C ASN A 190 14.42 -5.78 23.45
N ARG A 191 13.54 -4.99 24.07
CA ARG A 191 13.78 -4.40 25.40
C ARG A 191 13.23 -5.25 26.53
N THR A 192 12.12 -5.98 26.31
CA THR A 192 11.36 -6.66 27.36
C THR A 192 11.49 -8.17 27.30
N GLY A 193 11.82 -8.73 26.14
CA GLY A 193 11.76 -10.17 25.86
C GLY A 193 10.35 -10.69 25.58
N GLU A 194 9.30 -9.83 25.65
CA GLU A 194 7.90 -10.24 25.56
C GLU A 194 7.32 -9.97 24.17
N GLY A 195 6.65 -11.00 23.61
CA GLY A 195 5.81 -10.87 22.44
C GLY A 195 4.46 -10.22 22.75
N GLN A 196 3.66 -9.96 21.72
CA GLN A 196 2.33 -9.36 21.90
C GLN A 196 1.40 -9.61 20.71
N HIS A 197 0.09 -9.44 20.95
CA HIS A 197 -0.90 -9.34 19.90
C HIS A 197 -0.99 -7.88 19.42
N VAL A 198 -0.94 -7.69 18.11
CA VAL A 198 -1.14 -6.40 17.44
C VAL A 198 -2.43 -6.51 16.62
N ASP A 199 -3.47 -5.84 17.04
CA ASP A 199 -4.75 -5.76 16.33
C ASP A 199 -4.79 -4.47 15.49
N VAL A 200 -4.86 -4.61 14.16
CA VAL A 200 -4.88 -3.49 13.21
C VAL A 200 -6.21 -3.46 12.47
N ALA A 201 -7.03 -2.47 12.80
CA ALA A 201 -8.33 -2.29 12.17
C ALA A 201 -8.25 -1.29 11.00
N MET A 202 -8.71 -1.70 9.81
CA MET A 202 -8.74 -0.84 8.63
C MET A 202 -9.53 0.44 8.88
N ALA A 203 -10.69 0.34 9.57
CA ALA A 203 -11.51 1.51 9.88
C ALA A 203 -10.80 2.52 10.80
N ALA A 204 -10.07 2.03 11.81
CA ALA A 204 -9.27 2.90 12.68
C ALA A 204 -8.11 3.55 11.92
N THR A 205 -7.47 2.79 11.04
CA THR A 205 -6.42 3.32 10.17
C THR A 205 -6.95 4.45 9.28
N MET A 206 -8.09 4.24 8.62
CA MET A 206 -8.68 5.27 7.76
C MET A 206 -9.05 6.55 8.50
N LEU A 207 -9.51 6.45 9.75
CA LEU A 207 -9.72 7.64 10.59
C LEU A 207 -8.41 8.33 10.96
N ALA A 208 -7.36 7.55 11.27
CA ALA A 208 -6.06 8.09 11.67
C ALA A 208 -5.34 8.83 10.53
N VAL A 209 -5.52 8.39 9.28
CA VAL A 209 -4.90 9.03 8.10
C VAL A 209 -5.76 10.13 7.48
N ASN A 210 -6.99 10.32 7.94
CA ASN A 210 -7.86 11.40 7.48
C ASN A 210 -7.44 12.72 8.14
N GLU A 211 -6.74 13.56 7.40
CA GLU A 211 -6.23 14.86 7.88
C GLU A 211 -7.35 15.84 8.32
N ARG A 212 -8.59 15.61 7.89
CA ARG A 212 -9.75 16.44 8.24
C ARG A 212 -10.56 15.88 9.42
N ALA A 213 -10.29 14.67 9.86
CA ALA A 213 -11.10 13.99 10.89
C ALA A 213 -11.25 14.83 12.17
N GLY A 214 -10.18 15.48 12.63
CA GLY A 214 -10.22 16.32 13.82
C GLY A 214 -11.23 17.47 13.72
N ALA A 215 -11.25 18.17 12.60
CA ALA A 215 -12.20 19.25 12.36
C ALA A 215 -13.64 18.75 12.22
N GLN A 216 -13.84 17.68 11.47
CA GLN A 216 -15.15 17.05 11.27
C GLN A 216 -15.75 16.56 12.59
N LEU A 217 -14.98 15.78 13.38
CA LEU A 217 -15.42 15.27 14.66
C LEU A 217 -15.69 16.35 15.72
N SER A 218 -15.02 17.48 15.60
CA SER A 218 -15.23 18.64 16.49
C SER A 218 -16.36 19.56 16.02
N GLY A 219 -17.00 19.26 14.88
CA GLY A 219 -18.09 20.09 14.33
C GLY A 219 -17.66 21.48 13.86
N ILE A 220 -16.36 21.67 13.58
CA ILE A 220 -15.78 22.94 13.12
C ILE A 220 -15.25 22.87 11.69
N ASP A 221 -15.53 21.78 10.98
CA ASP A 221 -15.19 21.66 9.57
C ASP A 221 -16.05 22.65 8.75
N THR A 222 -15.39 23.49 7.99
CA THR A 222 -15.97 24.63 7.30
C THR A 222 -16.68 24.27 6.00
N GLN A 223 -17.05 23.03 5.79
CA GLN A 223 -17.86 22.54 4.67
C GLN A 223 -17.51 23.20 3.32
N GLY A 224 -16.33 22.93 2.80
CA GLY A 224 -15.91 23.44 1.49
C GLY A 224 -15.04 24.69 1.53
N GLU A 225 -14.73 25.25 2.71
CA GLU A 225 -13.59 26.15 2.85
C GLU A 225 -12.33 25.33 3.16
N PRO A 226 -11.55 24.92 2.15
CA PRO A 226 -10.34 24.17 2.41
C PRO A 226 -9.34 25.02 3.21
N PRO A 227 -8.55 24.43 4.11
CA PRO A 227 -7.45 25.12 4.74
C PRO A 227 -6.47 25.64 3.67
N ALA A 228 -5.79 26.73 3.94
CA ALA A 228 -4.95 27.46 2.99
C ALA A 228 -3.81 26.63 2.33
N LEU A 229 -3.57 25.43 2.79
CA LEU A 229 -2.55 24.50 2.28
C LEU A 229 -3.14 23.14 1.88
N SER A 230 -4.45 23.04 1.65
CA SER A 230 -5.04 21.75 1.30
C SER A 230 -4.86 21.41 -0.18
N ALA A 231 -4.74 20.12 -0.46
CA ALA A 231 -4.69 19.58 -1.83
C ALA A 231 -5.87 20.06 -2.72
N PRO A 232 -7.12 20.19 -2.22
CA PRO A 232 -8.24 20.70 -3.01
C PRO A 232 -8.07 22.10 -3.61
N GLU A 233 -7.20 22.93 -3.05
CA GLU A 233 -6.91 24.26 -3.63
C GLU A 233 -5.81 24.25 -4.71
N SER A 234 -5.21 23.10 -4.98
CA SER A 234 -4.20 22.91 -6.02
C SER A 234 -4.89 22.63 -7.35
N HIS A 235 -5.09 23.68 -8.15
CA HIS A 235 -5.80 23.57 -9.42
C HIS A 235 -4.97 22.86 -10.49
N ILE A 236 -5.66 22.08 -11.33
CA ILE A 236 -5.08 21.50 -12.55
C ILE A 236 -5.27 22.47 -13.70
N PHE A 237 -4.19 22.78 -14.39
CA PHE A 237 -4.17 23.65 -15.55
C PHE A 237 -3.80 22.83 -16.79
N ARG A 238 -4.28 23.26 -17.95
CA ARG A 238 -4.05 22.61 -19.24
C ARG A 238 -3.37 23.57 -20.20
N LEU A 239 -2.32 23.11 -20.87
CA LEU A 239 -1.67 23.79 -21.98
C LEU A 239 -2.47 23.62 -23.28
N ALA A 240 -2.11 24.39 -24.31
CA ALA A 240 -2.77 24.32 -25.62
C ALA A 240 -2.64 22.95 -26.30
N ASP A 241 -1.56 22.23 -26.04
CA ASP A 241 -1.30 20.87 -26.56
C ASP A 241 -1.99 19.75 -25.77
N GLY A 242 -2.70 20.10 -24.70
CA GLY A 242 -3.45 19.16 -23.86
C GLY A 242 -2.69 18.61 -22.66
N ARG A 243 -1.37 18.81 -22.55
CA ARG A 243 -0.62 18.44 -21.34
C ARG A 243 -1.14 19.21 -20.13
N GLN A 244 -1.01 18.65 -18.95
CA GLN A 244 -1.56 19.19 -17.71
C GLN A 244 -0.49 19.32 -16.64
N LEU A 245 -0.67 20.31 -15.75
CA LEU A 245 0.13 20.47 -14.54
C LEU A 245 -0.76 20.95 -13.39
N THR A 246 -0.29 20.75 -12.17
CA THR A 246 -0.85 21.32 -10.96
C THR A 246 0.13 22.28 -10.33
N ILE A 247 -0.36 23.38 -9.76
CA ILE A 247 0.42 24.29 -8.93
C ILE A 247 -0.10 24.15 -7.50
N ALA A 248 0.71 23.64 -6.60
CA ALA A 248 0.33 23.41 -5.20
C ALA A 248 0.38 24.71 -4.39
N ALA A 249 -0.45 25.68 -4.79
CA ALA A 249 -0.61 26.96 -4.13
C ALA A 249 -2.00 27.54 -4.42
N SER A 250 -2.63 28.10 -3.40
CA SER A 250 -3.89 28.82 -3.56
C SER A 250 -3.65 30.30 -3.84
N PRO A 251 -4.11 30.83 -4.98
CA PRO A 251 -4.02 32.26 -5.25
C PRO A 251 -4.95 33.11 -4.36
N ILE A 252 -5.80 32.49 -3.55
CA ILE A 252 -6.60 33.19 -2.55
C ILE A 252 -5.72 33.72 -1.43
N TYR A 253 -4.69 32.96 -1.06
CA TYR A 253 -3.79 33.28 0.05
C TYR A 253 -2.85 34.41 -0.31
N THR A 254 -2.79 35.47 0.52
CA THR A 254 -2.12 36.73 0.13
C THR A 254 -0.66 36.55 -0.29
N PRO A 255 0.20 35.80 0.43
CA PRO A 255 1.58 35.58 -0.01
C PRO A 255 1.68 34.88 -1.36
N MET A 256 0.78 33.90 -1.61
CA MET A 256 0.75 33.16 -2.86
C MET A 256 0.22 34.02 -4.01
N PHE A 257 -0.86 34.80 -3.76
CA PHE A 257 -1.38 35.75 -4.74
C PHE A 257 -0.30 36.70 -5.26
N VAL A 258 0.49 37.27 -4.35
CA VAL A 258 1.61 38.17 -4.73
C VAL A 258 2.62 37.41 -5.61
N ARG A 259 2.95 36.16 -5.27
CA ARG A 259 3.86 35.33 -6.10
C ARG A 259 3.27 35.04 -7.49
N PHE A 260 1.99 34.69 -7.58
CA PHE A 260 1.30 34.52 -8.86
C PHE A 260 1.34 35.78 -9.71
N CYS A 261 0.99 36.94 -9.15
CA CYS A 261 1.02 38.21 -9.87
C CYS A 261 2.43 38.56 -10.36
N SER A 262 3.44 38.34 -9.53
CA SER A 262 4.84 38.59 -9.86
C SER A 262 5.32 37.66 -11.00
N MET A 263 5.06 36.36 -10.87
CA MET A 263 5.37 35.33 -11.86
C MET A 263 4.77 35.65 -13.23
N MET A 264 3.51 36.00 -13.24
CA MET A 264 2.77 36.36 -14.46
C MET A 264 3.12 37.76 -15.00
N ARG A 265 3.93 38.55 -14.25
CA ARG A 265 4.18 39.98 -14.53
C ARG A 265 2.88 40.82 -14.59
N ARG A 266 1.89 40.44 -13.78
CA ARG A 266 0.55 41.06 -13.70
C ARG A 266 0.38 41.81 -12.37
N THR A 267 1.26 42.81 -12.15
CA THR A 267 1.18 43.68 -10.96
C THR A 267 -0.09 44.50 -10.88
N ASP A 268 -0.76 44.72 -12.03
CA ASP A 268 -2.09 45.34 -12.11
C ASP A 268 -3.15 44.61 -11.29
N LEU A 269 -3.06 43.25 -11.18
CA LEU A 269 -3.99 42.44 -10.38
C LEU A 269 -3.87 42.72 -8.88
N LEU A 270 -2.73 43.23 -8.40
CA LEU A 270 -2.56 43.62 -6.99
C LEU A 270 -3.38 44.84 -6.62
N LEU A 271 -3.74 45.66 -7.62
CA LEU A 271 -4.52 46.89 -7.46
C LEU A 271 -6.00 46.69 -7.84
N ASP A 272 -6.36 45.49 -8.35
CA ASP A 272 -7.73 45.18 -8.75
C ASP A 272 -8.61 45.00 -7.50
N PRO A 273 -9.69 45.82 -7.37
CA PRO A 273 -10.55 45.75 -6.20
C PRO A 273 -11.24 44.38 -6.03
N ARG A 274 -11.39 43.60 -7.09
CA ARG A 274 -11.92 42.22 -7.02
C ARG A 274 -11.00 41.29 -6.24
N PHE A 275 -9.69 41.57 -6.16
CA PHE A 275 -8.67 40.71 -5.57
C PHE A 275 -7.98 41.34 -4.35
N ALA A 276 -8.46 42.44 -3.84
CA ALA A 276 -7.82 43.22 -2.77
C ALA A 276 -7.68 42.44 -1.46
N THR A 277 -8.61 41.56 -1.12
CA THR A 277 -8.57 40.73 0.11
C THR A 277 -8.79 39.26 -0.19
N ALA A 278 -8.39 38.36 0.73
CA ALA A 278 -8.61 36.93 0.57
C ALA A 278 -10.10 36.56 0.37
N PRO A 279 -11.07 37.10 1.12
CA PRO A 279 -12.49 36.88 0.86
C PRO A 279 -12.93 37.31 -0.53
N LEU A 280 -12.47 38.48 -1.01
CA LEU A 280 -12.78 38.95 -2.37
C LEU A 280 -12.14 38.06 -3.43
N ARG A 281 -10.91 37.59 -3.25
CA ARG A 281 -10.28 36.63 -4.15
C ARG A 281 -11.04 35.29 -4.19
N ARG A 282 -11.56 34.82 -3.06
CA ARG A 282 -12.39 33.63 -2.99
C ARG A 282 -13.70 33.82 -3.76
N GLN A 283 -14.37 34.95 -3.56
CA GLN A 283 -15.60 35.30 -4.28
C GLN A 283 -15.39 35.42 -5.80
N ASN A 284 -14.20 35.89 -6.21
CA ASN A 284 -13.83 36.11 -7.61
C ASN A 284 -12.84 35.07 -8.14
N LEU A 285 -12.76 33.88 -7.51
CA LEU A 285 -11.75 32.86 -7.81
C LEU A 285 -11.77 32.45 -9.28
N ALA A 286 -12.92 32.27 -9.88
CA ALA A 286 -13.04 31.90 -11.29
C ALA A 286 -12.38 32.93 -12.21
N ALA A 287 -12.56 34.23 -11.92
CA ALA A 287 -11.91 35.30 -12.67
C ALA A 287 -10.40 35.32 -12.48
N LEU A 288 -9.93 35.10 -11.23
CA LEU A 288 -8.49 35.02 -10.92
C LEU A 288 -7.84 33.82 -11.61
N LEU A 289 -8.47 32.66 -11.58
CA LEU A 289 -7.99 31.46 -12.28
C LEU A 289 -8.01 31.63 -13.81
N ALA A 290 -8.91 32.45 -14.35
CA ALA A 290 -8.91 32.77 -15.79
C ALA A 290 -7.64 33.53 -16.19
N GLU A 291 -7.18 34.47 -15.34
CA GLU A 291 -5.91 35.18 -15.57
C GLU A 291 -4.71 34.21 -15.54
N VAL A 292 -4.69 33.31 -14.57
CA VAL A 292 -3.63 32.26 -14.49
C VAL A 292 -3.67 31.37 -15.73
N ARG A 293 -4.85 30.92 -16.15
CA ARG A 293 -5.01 30.09 -17.36
C ARG A 293 -4.56 30.82 -18.63
N ALA A 294 -4.93 32.09 -18.77
CA ALA A 294 -4.52 32.91 -19.91
C ALA A 294 -3.00 33.02 -20.00
N TRP A 295 -2.33 33.20 -18.86
CA TRP A 295 -0.88 33.22 -18.81
C TRP A 295 -0.27 31.85 -19.14
N ILE A 296 -0.77 30.74 -18.58
CA ILE A 296 -0.30 29.38 -18.88
C ILE A 296 -0.42 29.06 -20.36
N LEU A 297 -1.48 29.50 -21.04
CA LEU A 297 -1.69 29.28 -22.46
C LEU A 297 -0.69 30.06 -23.37
N THR A 298 0.12 30.96 -22.81
CA THR A 298 1.19 31.61 -23.57
C THR A 298 2.41 30.70 -23.80
N PHE A 299 2.50 29.59 -23.04
CA PHE A 299 3.58 28.64 -23.15
C PHE A 299 3.25 27.52 -24.15
N SER A 300 4.21 27.20 -24.98
CA SER A 300 4.21 26.01 -25.87
C SER A 300 5.02 24.86 -25.28
N ASP A 301 5.87 25.15 -24.28
CA ASP A 301 6.73 24.18 -23.62
C ASP A 301 6.38 24.08 -22.12
N ILE A 302 6.08 22.85 -21.67
CA ILE A 302 5.73 22.57 -20.28
C ILE A 302 6.94 22.67 -19.36
N ASP A 303 8.15 22.38 -19.86
CA ASP A 303 9.36 22.42 -19.05
C ASP A 303 9.77 23.88 -18.78
N GLU A 304 9.58 24.78 -19.78
CA GLU A 304 9.77 26.21 -19.59
C GLU A 304 8.76 26.76 -18.56
N LEU A 305 7.49 26.38 -18.67
CA LEU A 305 6.46 26.77 -17.70
C LEU A 305 6.79 26.27 -16.32
N GLN A 306 7.20 25.00 -16.18
CA GLN A 306 7.59 24.41 -14.90
C GLN A 306 8.77 25.15 -14.27
N ALA A 307 9.77 25.51 -15.08
CA ALA A 307 10.91 26.28 -14.62
C ALA A 307 10.49 27.66 -14.06
N GLN A 308 9.63 28.39 -14.78
CA GLN A 308 9.15 29.71 -14.34
C GLN A 308 8.33 29.62 -13.05
N VAL A 309 7.46 28.60 -12.91
CA VAL A 309 6.69 28.40 -11.66
C VAL A 309 7.62 28.07 -10.50
N SER A 310 8.61 27.22 -10.74
CA SER A 310 9.62 26.86 -9.73
C SER A 310 10.49 28.06 -9.30
N GLU A 311 10.90 28.92 -10.24
CA GLU A 311 11.63 30.16 -9.96
C GLU A 311 10.84 31.09 -9.06
N ALA A 312 9.53 31.13 -9.21
CA ALA A 312 8.62 31.88 -8.32
C ALA A 312 8.47 31.21 -6.94
N SER A 313 9.19 30.15 -6.67
CA SER A 313 9.08 29.34 -5.43
C SER A 313 7.65 28.81 -5.19
N LEU A 314 6.97 28.43 -6.25
CA LEU A 314 5.70 27.71 -6.24
C LEU A 314 5.96 26.24 -6.57
N ALA A 315 5.41 25.34 -5.79
CA ALA A 315 5.51 23.91 -6.08
C ALA A 315 4.62 23.57 -7.29
N VAL A 316 5.20 22.93 -8.28
CA VAL A 316 4.53 22.54 -9.53
C VAL A 316 4.77 21.08 -9.85
N GLY A 317 3.73 20.39 -10.31
CA GLY A 317 3.82 19.01 -10.77
C GLY A 317 3.16 18.83 -12.12
N VAL A 318 3.87 18.25 -13.07
CA VAL A 318 3.30 17.85 -14.37
C VAL A 318 2.51 16.56 -14.17
N VAL A 319 1.29 16.52 -14.71
CA VAL A 319 0.48 15.29 -14.67
C VAL A 319 1.08 14.27 -15.62
N ARG A 320 1.60 13.20 -15.05
CA ARG A 320 2.30 12.10 -15.77
C ARG A 320 1.60 10.78 -15.52
N THR A 321 1.72 9.87 -16.45
CA THR A 321 1.42 8.46 -16.19
C THR A 321 2.55 7.83 -15.37
N THR A 322 2.29 6.67 -14.78
CA THR A 322 3.34 5.88 -14.10
C THR A 322 4.50 5.57 -15.03
N ASN A 323 4.22 5.29 -16.32
CA ASN A 323 5.27 5.02 -17.32
C ASN A 323 6.11 6.26 -17.61
N ASP A 324 5.50 7.45 -17.75
CA ASP A 324 6.25 8.68 -17.97
C ASP A 324 7.22 8.97 -16.80
N LEU A 325 6.78 8.73 -15.57
CA LEU A 325 7.65 8.89 -14.41
C LEU A 325 8.78 7.84 -14.41
N ALA A 326 8.45 6.60 -14.78
CA ALA A 326 9.40 5.49 -14.79
C ALA A 326 10.56 5.69 -15.81
N GLU A 327 10.35 6.50 -16.85
CA GLU A 327 11.38 6.86 -17.84
C GLU A 327 12.16 8.14 -17.47
N SER A 328 11.92 8.73 -16.30
CA SER A 328 12.61 9.96 -15.87
C SER A 328 14.00 9.67 -15.29
N GLU A 329 14.91 10.63 -15.43
CA GLU A 329 16.23 10.61 -14.78
C GLU A 329 16.13 10.44 -13.27
N TRP A 330 15.08 11.00 -12.65
CA TRP A 330 14.83 10.82 -11.23
C TRP A 330 14.54 9.36 -10.88
N ALA A 331 13.72 8.66 -11.67
CA ALA A 331 13.37 7.28 -11.42
C ALA A 331 14.59 6.35 -11.59
N GLU A 332 15.46 6.64 -12.56
CA GLU A 332 16.72 5.95 -12.77
C GLU A 332 17.68 6.18 -11.58
N ASP A 333 17.95 7.44 -11.24
CA ASP A 333 18.84 7.79 -10.12
C ASP A 333 18.34 7.18 -8.80
N TRP A 334 17.03 7.27 -8.53
CA TRP A 334 16.46 6.73 -7.31
C TRP A 334 16.46 5.20 -7.27
N GLY A 335 16.43 4.53 -8.42
CA GLY A 335 16.11 3.10 -8.51
C GLY A 335 14.63 2.84 -8.18
N ALA A 336 13.76 3.78 -8.62
CA ALA A 336 12.33 3.73 -8.30
C ALA A 336 11.61 2.58 -9.01
N ILE A 337 12.19 2.08 -10.10
CA ILE A 337 11.69 0.94 -10.87
C ILE A 337 12.74 -0.16 -10.85
N VAL A 338 12.31 -1.37 -10.58
CA VAL A 338 13.15 -2.57 -10.58
C VAL A 338 12.64 -3.57 -11.60
N GLU A 339 13.54 -4.34 -12.17
CA GLU A 339 13.20 -5.48 -13.01
C GLU A 339 13.31 -6.76 -12.19
N VAL A 340 12.29 -7.58 -12.22
CA VAL A 340 12.27 -8.90 -11.60
C VAL A 340 11.95 -9.96 -12.65
N GLY A 341 12.48 -11.16 -12.48
CA GLY A 341 12.19 -12.27 -13.40
C GLY A 341 10.69 -12.55 -13.48
N ASP A 342 10.17 -12.61 -14.71
CA ASP A 342 8.74 -12.85 -14.98
C ASP A 342 8.37 -14.33 -14.98
N ARG A 343 9.37 -15.21 -14.73
CA ARG A 343 9.27 -16.67 -14.68
C ARG A 343 9.17 -17.36 -16.04
N SER A 344 9.18 -16.61 -17.15
CA SER A 344 9.18 -17.13 -18.51
C SER A 344 10.54 -16.96 -19.24
N GLY A 345 11.52 -16.41 -18.56
CA GLY A 345 12.84 -16.07 -19.09
C GLY A 345 12.98 -14.59 -19.48
N GLY A 346 11.94 -13.81 -19.29
CA GLY A 346 11.93 -12.35 -19.39
C GLY A 346 11.93 -11.66 -18.03
N THR A 347 11.59 -10.37 -18.05
CA THR A 347 11.46 -9.55 -16.86
C THR A 347 10.12 -8.81 -16.81
N MET A 348 9.69 -8.45 -15.61
CA MET A 348 8.60 -7.51 -15.39
C MET A 348 9.10 -6.33 -14.57
N ARG A 349 8.65 -5.14 -14.94
CA ARG A 349 8.97 -3.90 -14.21
C ARG A 349 8.04 -3.73 -13.02
N MET A 350 8.60 -3.43 -11.87
CA MET A 350 7.85 -3.21 -10.62
C MET A 350 8.36 -1.98 -9.88
N PRO A 351 7.53 -1.38 -9.01
CA PRO A 351 8.02 -0.35 -8.09
C PRO A 351 9.15 -0.92 -7.21
N GLY A 352 10.25 -0.17 -7.11
CA GLY A 352 11.32 -0.40 -6.15
C GLY A 352 10.93 0.03 -4.73
N VAL A 353 11.87 -0.13 -3.80
CA VAL A 353 11.65 0.31 -2.42
C VAL A 353 11.78 1.83 -2.29
N PRO A 354 10.97 2.50 -1.45
CA PRO A 354 10.99 3.94 -1.30
C PRO A 354 12.04 4.43 -0.28
N TRP A 355 13.02 3.62 0.08
CA TRP A 355 14.01 3.94 1.10
C TRP A 355 15.44 3.76 0.62
N ARG A 356 16.34 4.62 1.09
CA ARG A 356 17.79 4.47 1.02
C ARG A 356 18.35 4.58 2.44
N PHE A 357 19.13 3.60 2.88
CA PHE A 357 19.77 3.58 4.19
C PHE A 357 21.26 3.84 4.04
N SER A 358 21.80 4.79 4.78
CA SER A 358 23.25 5.08 4.77
C SER A 358 24.08 4.02 5.52
N GLY A 359 23.47 3.28 6.43
CA GLY A 359 24.13 2.32 7.32
C GLY A 359 23.72 0.87 7.12
N ALA A 360 22.84 0.58 6.15
CA ALA A 360 22.35 -0.77 5.90
C ALA A 360 22.17 -1.00 4.38
N THR A 361 22.22 -2.27 3.97
CA THR A 361 21.98 -2.67 2.59
C THR A 361 20.67 -3.44 2.51
N LEU A 362 19.78 -2.99 1.65
CA LEU A 362 18.53 -3.71 1.41
C LEU A 362 18.76 -4.95 0.51
N PRO A 363 17.98 -6.01 0.69
CA PRO A 363 18.08 -7.17 -0.19
C PRO A 363 17.66 -6.79 -1.62
N PRO A 364 18.19 -7.50 -2.63
CA PRO A 364 17.79 -7.28 -4.02
C PRO A 364 16.29 -7.57 -4.20
N PRO A 365 15.67 -7.01 -5.25
CA PRO A 365 14.32 -7.38 -5.63
C PRO A 365 14.19 -8.90 -5.74
N GLY A 366 13.18 -9.46 -5.10
CA GLY A 366 12.95 -10.91 -5.14
C GLY A 366 12.09 -11.31 -6.33
N VAL A 367 12.12 -12.59 -6.67
CA VAL A 367 11.26 -13.18 -7.68
C VAL A 367 9.94 -13.61 -7.02
N PRO A 368 8.77 -13.40 -7.66
CA PRO A 368 7.51 -13.90 -7.14
C PRO A 368 7.44 -15.44 -7.24
N ALA A 369 7.07 -16.08 -6.14
CA ALA A 369 6.95 -17.53 -6.09
C ALA A 369 5.62 -18.03 -6.68
N PHE A 370 5.65 -19.14 -7.43
CA PHE A 370 4.46 -19.92 -7.73
C PHE A 370 3.87 -20.54 -6.45
N GLN A 371 2.62 -20.96 -6.51
CA GLN A 371 1.97 -21.59 -5.36
C GLN A 371 2.69 -22.91 -5.00
N GLY A 372 3.13 -23.04 -3.74
CA GLY A 372 3.83 -24.21 -3.23
C GLY A 372 5.22 -24.42 -3.82
N GLU A 373 5.83 -23.43 -4.44
CA GLU A 373 7.15 -23.57 -5.08
C GLU A 373 8.25 -24.03 -4.12
N HIS A 374 8.17 -23.60 -2.85
CA HIS A 374 9.19 -23.92 -1.85
C HIS A 374 8.74 -25.01 -0.87
N ASN A 375 7.69 -25.80 -1.20
CA ASN A 375 7.17 -26.83 -0.32
C ASN A 375 8.27 -27.79 0.19
N ILE A 376 9.03 -28.35 -0.74
CA ILE A 376 10.06 -29.37 -0.40
C ILE A 376 11.20 -28.74 0.40
N GLU A 377 11.70 -27.58 -0.05
CA GLU A 377 12.78 -26.85 0.60
C GLU A 377 12.43 -26.50 2.06
N LEU A 378 11.26 -25.87 2.26
CA LEU A 378 10.82 -25.42 3.56
C LEU A 378 10.58 -26.57 4.55
N LEU A 379 10.12 -27.72 4.07
CA LEU A 379 9.91 -28.91 4.91
C LEU A 379 11.22 -29.62 5.20
N ALA A 380 12.14 -29.70 4.23
CA ALA A 380 13.46 -30.27 4.42
C ALA A 380 14.29 -29.46 5.43
N GLU A 381 14.25 -28.12 5.39
CA GLU A 381 14.89 -27.25 6.39
C GLU A 381 14.42 -27.55 7.84
N ARG A 382 13.24 -28.13 7.99
CA ARG A 382 12.64 -28.50 9.29
C ARG A 382 12.80 -29.99 9.60
N ASN A 383 13.62 -30.70 8.83
CA ASN A 383 13.85 -32.13 8.99
C ASN A 383 12.55 -32.98 8.95
N VAL A 384 11.54 -32.52 8.21
CA VAL A 384 10.37 -33.37 7.96
C VAL A 384 10.79 -34.58 7.12
N ASP A 385 10.33 -35.76 7.53
CA ASP A 385 10.66 -37.00 6.85
C ASP A 385 10.31 -36.95 5.36
N PRO A 386 11.23 -37.18 4.44
CA PRO A 386 10.95 -37.22 3.01
C PRO A 386 9.81 -38.17 2.62
N ALA A 387 9.64 -39.28 3.36
CA ALA A 387 8.50 -40.17 3.12
C ALA A 387 7.16 -39.52 3.46
N LEU A 388 7.11 -38.76 4.55
CA LEU A 388 5.92 -37.98 4.91
C LEU A 388 5.64 -36.84 3.88
N ILE A 389 6.69 -36.16 3.42
CA ILE A 389 6.51 -35.13 2.37
C ILE A 389 5.87 -35.74 1.13
N GLU A 390 6.32 -36.89 0.69
CA GLU A 390 5.79 -37.59 -0.49
C GLU A 390 4.34 -38.05 -0.23
N GLU A 391 4.04 -38.60 0.94
CA GLU A 391 2.67 -38.93 1.34
C GLU A 391 1.73 -37.72 1.27
N LEU A 392 2.15 -36.56 1.83
CA LEU A 392 1.36 -35.33 1.83
C LEU A 392 1.09 -34.83 0.40
N ARG A 393 2.06 -35.00 -0.52
CA ARG A 393 1.86 -34.69 -1.95
C ARG A 393 0.83 -35.62 -2.61
N GLN A 394 0.97 -36.93 -2.41
CA GLN A 394 0.04 -37.93 -2.98
C GLN A 394 -1.37 -37.71 -2.47
N ARG A 395 -1.55 -37.37 -1.20
CA ARG A 395 -2.84 -37.04 -0.59
C ARG A 395 -3.34 -35.64 -0.96
N ARG A 396 -2.59 -34.87 -1.77
CA ARG A 396 -2.88 -33.47 -2.14
C ARG A 396 -3.05 -32.55 -0.96
N ILE A 397 -2.35 -32.77 0.14
CA ILE A 397 -2.25 -31.92 1.29
C ILE A 397 -1.20 -30.83 1.03
N LEU A 398 -0.08 -31.19 0.41
CA LEU A 398 0.88 -30.26 -0.20
C LEU A 398 0.56 -30.08 -1.67
N LEU A 399 0.47 -28.86 -2.12
CA LEU A 399 0.06 -28.52 -3.48
C LEU A 399 1.07 -27.57 -4.14
N SER A 400 1.36 -27.84 -5.42
CA SER A 400 2.17 -26.94 -6.24
C SER A 400 1.49 -26.71 -7.58
N ARG A 401 1.50 -25.50 -8.08
CA ARG A 401 1.02 -25.18 -9.43
C ARG A 401 1.55 -23.82 -9.92
N ARG A 402 1.72 -23.71 -11.25
CA ARG A 402 2.18 -22.49 -11.90
C ARG A 402 1.09 -21.43 -12.12
N SER A 403 -0.18 -21.81 -12.11
CA SER A 403 -1.28 -20.85 -12.22
C SER A 403 -2.53 -21.37 -11.51
N LEU A 404 -3.47 -20.47 -11.13
CA LEU A 404 -4.74 -20.86 -10.51
C LEU A 404 -5.66 -21.71 -11.43
N ARG A 405 -5.45 -21.63 -12.75
CA ARG A 405 -6.20 -22.40 -13.76
C ARG A 405 -5.44 -23.63 -14.23
N GLY A 406 -4.16 -23.75 -13.86
CA GLY A 406 -3.33 -24.90 -14.18
C GLY A 406 -3.70 -26.13 -13.35
N GLU A 407 -3.42 -27.31 -13.89
CA GLU A 407 -3.43 -28.53 -13.08
C GLU A 407 -2.35 -28.43 -11.98
N PHE A 408 -2.59 -29.11 -10.87
CA PHE A 408 -1.56 -29.29 -9.87
C PHE A 408 -0.46 -30.18 -10.47
N ASP A 409 0.79 -29.88 -10.15
CA ASP A 409 1.90 -30.75 -10.54
C ASP A 409 1.55 -32.18 -10.09
N ALA A 410 1.72 -33.14 -11.02
CA ALA A 410 1.49 -34.53 -10.70
C ALA A 410 2.40 -34.95 -9.53
N PRO A 411 1.94 -35.86 -8.67
CA PRO A 411 2.73 -36.35 -7.55
C PRO A 411 4.02 -37.01 -8.00
#